data_9f644fab6fe57dc375803851b9259b3e
#
_entry.id   9f644fab6fe57dc375803851b9259b3e
#
_cell.length_a   1.000
_cell.length_b   1.000
_cell.length_c   1.000
_cell.angle_alpha   90.00
_cell.angle_beta   90.00
_cell.angle_gamma   90.00
#
_symmetry.space_group_name_H-M   'P 1'
#
loop_
_entity.id
_entity.type
_entity.pdbx_description
1 polymer ?
#
loop_
_entity_poly.entity_id
_entity_poly.type
_entity_poly.pdbx_seq_one_letter_code
_entity_poly.pdbx_strand_id
1 'polypeptide(L)'
;MKSRGPRPASKGFSLIELMIVLVIMSFVLALAGPAVTRGLSGLTLKTAAKKVAAALRYARSQAVSRSQPYSVIFDRDNNRVVIRAIPQPLTPDQTEAAEEDPGREAESAAEAAKKKPEIKVVSLPEGITLTEITVGGKEITATKEELAQMVFYSDGTSQGGELVLADSRDRKFRVRVAFLTGVVTLEEQES
;
A
#
# COMPACT_ATOMS: atom_id res chain seq x y z
N MET A 1 -72.63 -30.63 -20.75
CA MET A 1 -71.46 -31.09 -21.49
C MET A 1 -70.47 -29.97 -21.58
N LYS A 2 -69.33 -30.11 -20.87
CA LYS A 2 -68.28 -29.06 -20.76
C LYS A 2 -67.12 -29.46 -21.68
N SER A 3 -66.95 -28.80 -22.83
CA SER A 3 -65.93 -29.11 -23.77
C SER A 3 -64.54 -28.62 -23.21
N ARG A 4 -63.59 -29.54 -23.09
CA ARG A 4 -62.19 -29.23 -22.74
C ARG A 4 -61.51 -28.70 -24.02
N GLY A 5 -61.13 -27.43 -23.97
CA GLY A 5 -60.29 -26.83 -25.01
C GLY A 5 -58.92 -27.53 -25.15
N PRO A 6 -58.29 -27.46 -26.34
CA PRO A 6 -57.00 -28.12 -26.59
C PRO A 6 -55.91 -27.48 -25.73
N ARG A 7 -55.11 -28.31 -25.05
CA ARG A 7 -53.90 -27.90 -24.30
C ARG A 7 -52.85 -27.42 -25.32
N PRO A 8 -52.22 -26.27 -25.06
CA PRO A 8 -51.11 -25.84 -25.92
C PRO A 8 -49.96 -26.87 -25.81
N ALA A 9 -49.51 -27.34 -26.96
CA ALA A 9 -48.37 -28.24 -27.04
C ALA A 9 -47.11 -27.48 -26.54
N SER A 10 -46.47 -27.95 -25.48
CA SER A 10 -45.20 -27.49 -25.00
C SER A 10 -44.15 -27.88 -26.02
N LYS A 11 -43.62 -26.89 -26.77
CA LYS A 11 -42.48 -27.09 -27.68
C LYS A 11 -41.22 -27.31 -26.79
N GLY A 12 -40.66 -28.52 -26.83
CA GLY A 12 -39.41 -28.84 -26.21
C GLY A 12 -38.24 -28.19 -26.96
N PHE A 13 -37.16 -27.85 -26.26
CA PHE A 13 -35.93 -27.34 -26.87
C PHE A 13 -35.29 -28.41 -27.76
N SER A 14 -34.82 -27.99 -28.91
CA SER A 14 -34.07 -28.86 -29.83
C SER A 14 -32.62 -28.97 -29.33
N LEU A 15 -32.01 -30.15 -29.50
CA LEU A 15 -30.60 -30.39 -29.12
C LEU A 15 -29.65 -29.46 -29.91
N ILE A 16 -30.01 -29.13 -31.15
CA ILE A 16 -29.24 -28.19 -32.00
C ILE A 16 -29.32 -26.76 -31.47
N GLU A 17 -30.46 -26.34 -30.93
CA GLU A 17 -30.63 -25.01 -30.32
C GLU A 17 -29.74 -24.85 -29.10
N LEU A 18 -29.62 -25.90 -28.28
CA LEU A 18 -28.75 -25.92 -27.12
C LEU A 18 -27.26 -25.87 -27.51
N MET A 19 -26.88 -26.54 -28.61
CA MET A 19 -25.52 -26.44 -29.17
C MET A 19 -25.21 -25.03 -29.69
N ILE A 20 -26.14 -24.40 -30.40
CA ILE A 20 -25.95 -23.03 -30.90
C ILE A 20 -25.78 -22.05 -29.72
N VAL A 21 -26.62 -22.17 -28.69
CA VAL A 21 -26.52 -21.33 -27.46
C VAL A 21 -25.15 -21.50 -26.79
N LEU A 22 -24.67 -22.74 -26.67
CA LEU A 22 -23.36 -23.04 -26.10
C LEU A 22 -22.21 -22.39 -26.91
N VAL A 23 -22.27 -22.47 -28.23
CA VAL A 23 -21.29 -21.84 -29.13
C VAL A 23 -21.31 -20.32 -28.97
N ILE A 24 -22.48 -19.70 -28.94
CA ILE A 24 -22.62 -18.24 -28.77
C ILE A 24 -22.09 -17.81 -27.41
N MET A 25 -22.45 -18.54 -26.33
CA MET A 25 -21.97 -18.27 -24.97
C MET A 25 -20.45 -18.37 -24.88
N SER A 26 -19.84 -19.39 -25.52
CA SER A 26 -18.39 -19.56 -25.58
C SER A 26 -17.70 -18.37 -26.27
N PHE A 27 -18.30 -17.89 -27.35
CA PHE A 27 -17.78 -16.71 -28.06
C PHE A 27 -17.88 -15.44 -27.24
N VAL A 28 -18.99 -15.21 -26.55
CA VAL A 28 -19.20 -14.06 -25.66
C VAL A 28 -18.20 -14.09 -24.51
N LEU A 29 -18.00 -15.25 -23.87
CA LEU A 29 -17.02 -15.42 -22.78
C LEU A 29 -15.59 -15.20 -23.27
N ALA A 30 -15.23 -15.65 -24.45
CA ALA A 30 -13.90 -15.44 -25.03
C ALA A 30 -13.58 -13.96 -25.28
N LEU A 31 -14.58 -13.16 -25.66
CA LEU A 31 -14.43 -11.71 -25.89
C LEU A 31 -14.51 -10.90 -24.59
N ALA A 32 -15.31 -11.32 -23.60
CA ALA A 32 -15.49 -10.62 -22.34
C ALA A 32 -14.30 -10.77 -21.39
N GLY A 33 -13.61 -11.91 -21.42
CA GLY A 33 -12.49 -12.22 -20.50
C GLY A 33 -11.40 -11.13 -20.47
N PRO A 34 -10.83 -10.73 -21.61
CA PRO A 34 -9.78 -9.70 -21.64
C PRO A 34 -10.24 -8.30 -21.20
N ALA A 35 -11.52 -7.98 -21.37
CA ALA A 35 -12.06 -6.68 -20.98
C ALA A 35 -12.15 -6.52 -19.44
N VAL A 36 -12.54 -7.57 -18.75
CA VAL A 36 -12.65 -7.58 -17.27
C VAL A 36 -11.28 -7.45 -16.62
N THR A 37 -10.27 -8.19 -17.09
CA THR A 37 -8.90 -8.12 -16.54
C THR A 37 -8.24 -6.77 -16.79
N ARG A 38 -8.61 -6.06 -17.86
CA ARG A 38 -8.12 -4.70 -18.15
C ARG A 38 -8.61 -3.66 -17.14
N GLY A 39 -9.86 -3.73 -16.73
CA GLY A 39 -10.44 -2.80 -15.74
C GLY A 39 -9.90 -3.01 -14.34
N LEU A 40 -9.70 -4.26 -13.94
CA LEU A 40 -9.25 -4.61 -12.59
C LEU A 40 -7.82 -4.13 -12.28
N SER A 41 -6.90 -4.17 -13.26
CA SER A 41 -5.51 -3.75 -13.03
C SER A 41 -5.36 -2.26 -12.70
N GLY A 42 -6.20 -1.36 -13.30
CA GLY A 42 -6.18 0.07 -12.94
C GLY A 42 -6.68 0.34 -11.53
N LEU A 43 -7.70 -0.39 -11.11
CA LEU A 43 -8.21 -0.28 -9.77
C LEU A 43 -7.20 -0.80 -8.73
N THR A 44 -6.45 -1.85 -9.08
CA THR A 44 -5.39 -2.43 -8.24
C THR A 44 -4.25 -1.43 -8.02
N LEU A 45 -3.76 -0.79 -9.10
CA LEU A 45 -2.71 0.23 -9.01
C LEU A 45 -3.15 1.43 -8.16
N LYS A 46 -4.34 1.98 -8.42
CA LYS A 46 -4.91 3.08 -7.63
C LYS A 46 -5.07 2.72 -6.15
N THR A 47 -5.49 1.49 -5.87
CA THR A 47 -5.65 0.98 -4.50
C THR A 47 -4.28 0.82 -3.82
N ALA A 48 -3.27 0.30 -4.53
CA ALA A 48 -1.91 0.18 -4.03
C ALA A 48 -1.32 1.55 -3.70
N ALA A 49 -1.45 2.53 -4.59
CA ALA A 49 -1.00 3.89 -4.38
C ALA A 49 -1.69 4.55 -3.16
N LYS A 50 -3.00 4.35 -3.00
CA LYS A 50 -3.73 4.80 -1.79
C LYS A 50 -3.23 4.11 -0.51
N LYS A 51 -2.90 2.82 -0.56
CA LYS A 51 -2.32 2.10 0.60
C LYS A 51 -0.97 2.67 0.99
N VAL A 52 -0.09 2.95 0.01
CA VAL A 52 1.21 3.58 0.27
C VAL A 52 1.04 4.98 0.85
N ALA A 53 0.18 5.81 0.25
CA ALA A 53 -0.11 7.14 0.78
C ALA A 53 -0.69 7.10 2.21
N ALA A 54 -1.55 6.13 2.51
CA ALA A 54 -2.08 5.93 3.85
C ALA A 54 -0.99 5.47 4.84
N ALA A 55 -0.05 4.63 4.39
CA ALA A 55 1.10 4.20 5.19
C ALA A 55 2.02 5.38 5.56
N LEU A 56 2.28 6.27 4.61
CA LEU A 56 3.08 7.50 4.84
C LEU A 56 2.37 8.46 5.81
N ARG A 57 1.05 8.68 5.63
CA ARG A 57 0.25 9.49 6.56
C ARG A 57 0.22 8.90 7.96
N TYR A 58 0.15 7.58 8.05
CA TYR A 58 0.22 6.87 9.33
C TYR A 58 1.58 7.08 10.00
N ALA A 59 2.70 6.94 9.27
CA ALA A 59 4.04 7.17 9.80
C ALA A 59 4.19 8.60 10.36
N ARG A 60 3.72 9.62 9.60
CA ARG A 60 3.68 11.00 10.05
C ARG A 60 2.84 11.18 11.32
N SER A 61 1.64 10.61 11.34
CA SER A 61 0.75 10.68 12.51
C SER A 61 1.39 10.04 13.75
N GLN A 62 2.06 8.90 13.60
CA GLN A 62 2.77 8.25 14.70
C GLN A 62 3.97 9.09 15.18
N ALA A 63 4.73 9.69 14.25
CA ALA A 63 5.86 10.55 14.59
C ALA A 63 5.42 11.72 15.48
N VAL A 64 4.33 12.40 15.11
CA VAL A 64 3.78 13.51 15.89
C VAL A 64 3.16 13.03 17.21
N SER A 65 2.33 12.00 17.18
CA SER A 65 1.58 11.53 18.37
C SER A 65 2.49 10.96 19.45
N ARG A 66 3.63 10.38 19.05
CA ARG A 66 4.59 9.75 19.99
C ARG A 66 5.82 10.61 20.26
N SER A 67 5.86 11.81 19.67
CA SER A 67 6.99 12.74 19.80
C SER A 67 8.35 12.09 19.47
N GLN A 68 8.37 11.15 18.52
CA GLN A 68 9.60 10.46 18.09
C GLN A 68 9.63 10.25 16.59
N PRO A 69 10.80 10.26 15.95
CA PRO A 69 10.89 10.08 14.50
C PRO A 69 10.51 8.66 14.07
N TYR A 70 9.85 8.57 12.91
CA TYR A 70 9.47 7.32 12.26
C TYR A 70 10.12 7.21 10.88
N SER A 71 10.63 6.04 10.60
CA SER A 71 11.26 5.68 9.33
C SER A 71 10.29 4.84 8.49
N VAL A 72 10.18 5.18 7.23
CA VAL A 72 9.48 4.40 6.21
C VAL A 72 10.52 3.87 5.23
N ILE A 73 10.67 2.57 5.18
CA ILE A 73 11.64 1.86 4.35
C ILE A 73 10.89 1.24 3.17
N PHE A 74 11.37 1.48 1.97
CA PHE A 74 10.83 0.94 0.73
C PHE A 74 11.68 -0.25 0.27
N ASP A 75 11.16 -1.45 0.50
CA ASP A 75 11.79 -2.72 0.13
C ASP A 75 11.23 -3.15 -1.23
N ARG A 76 11.98 -2.85 -2.29
CA ARG A 76 11.59 -3.16 -3.68
C ARG A 76 11.66 -4.64 -3.97
N ASP A 77 12.64 -5.34 -3.43
CA ASP A 77 12.86 -6.77 -3.68
C ASP A 77 11.71 -7.61 -3.13
N ASN A 78 11.19 -7.24 -1.96
CA ASN A 78 10.05 -7.91 -1.33
C ASN A 78 8.71 -7.20 -1.60
N ASN A 79 8.71 -6.18 -2.43
CA ASN A 79 7.54 -5.40 -2.84
C ASN A 79 6.68 -4.93 -1.64
N ARG A 80 7.33 -4.35 -0.63
CA ARG A 80 6.70 -3.94 0.64
C ARG A 80 7.24 -2.60 1.16
N VAL A 81 6.42 -1.95 1.97
CA VAL A 81 6.75 -0.74 2.71
C VAL A 81 6.76 -1.07 4.20
N VAL A 82 7.87 -0.79 4.88
CA VAL A 82 8.06 -1.07 6.30
C VAL A 82 8.13 0.24 7.07
N ILE A 83 7.29 0.39 8.09
CA ILE A 83 7.25 1.55 8.96
C ILE A 83 7.76 1.13 10.32
N ARG A 84 8.73 1.87 10.86
CA ARG A 84 9.29 1.63 12.19
C ARG A 84 9.60 2.94 12.91
N ALA A 85 9.51 2.92 14.25
CA ALA A 85 10.03 3.98 15.08
C ALA A 85 11.58 4.00 15.01
N ILE A 86 12.17 5.18 15.01
CA ILE A 86 13.61 5.36 15.19
C ILE A 86 13.85 5.59 16.66
N PRO A 87 14.60 4.71 17.37
CA PRO A 87 14.95 4.93 18.76
C PRO A 87 15.72 6.25 18.88
N GLN A 88 15.27 7.14 19.77
CA GLN A 88 16.06 8.30 20.14
C GLN A 88 17.04 7.88 21.24
N PRO A 89 18.33 8.26 21.16
CA PRO A 89 19.22 8.15 22.29
C PRO A 89 18.66 9.01 23.44
N LEU A 90 18.75 8.50 24.66
CA LEU A 90 18.38 9.26 25.86
C LEU A 90 19.13 10.58 25.84
N THR A 91 18.44 11.69 26.05
CA THR A 91 19.09 13.00 26.19
C THR A 91 19.86 13.04 27.50
N PRO A 92 20.98 13.80 27.61
CA PRO A 92 21.77 13.91 28.83
C PRO A 92 20.94 14.29 30.08
N ASP A 93 19.91 15.11 29.90
CA ASP A 93 18.95 15.51 30.92
C ASP A 93 18.12 14.33 31.48
N GLN A 94 17.92 13.28 30.69
CA GLN A 94 17.23 12.05 31.13
C GLN A 94 18.20 11.07 31.82
N THR A 95 19.50 11.24 31.59
CA THR A 95 20.53 10.44 32.27
C THR A 95 20.76 10.95 33.66
N GLU A 96 20.72 12.29 33.93
CA GLU A 96 20.89 12.88 35.24
C GLU A 96 19.70 12.57 36.18
N ALA A 97 18.47 12.46 35.64
CA ALA A 97 17.28 12.05 36.43
C ALA A 97 17.27 10.54 36.77
N ALA A 98 18.10 9.76 36.11
CA ALA A 98 18.20 8.31 36.28
C ALA A 98 19.20 7.92 37.36
N GLU A 99 20.17 8.79 37.69
CA GLU A 99 21.19 8.50 38.72
C GLU A 99 20.66 8.57 40.16
N GLU A 100 19.47 9.12 40.43
CA GLU A 100 18.91 9.27 41.76
C GLU A 100 18.13 8.06 42.31
N ASP A 101 17.74 7.05 41.47
CA ASP A 101 17.04 5.85 41.98
C ASP A 101 17.32 4.59 41.10
N PRO A 102 18.29 3.73 41.54
CA PRO A 102 18.67 2.52 40.76
C PRO A 102 17.55 1.48 40.56
N GLY A 103 16.48 1.56 41.37
CA GLY A 103 15.33 0.65 41.27
C GLY A 103 14.39 1.00 40.11
N ARG A 104 14.33 2.28 39.73
CA ARG A 104 13.45 2.78 38.66
C ARG A 104 14.03 2.57 37.26
N GLU A 105 15.36 2.51 37.16
CA GLU A 105 16.07 2.25 35.90
C GLU A 105 15.78 0.85 35.35
N ALA A 106 15.74 -0.15 36.22
CA ALA A 106 15.49 -1.53 35.82
C ALA A 106 14.05 -1.73 35.29
N GLU A 107 13.07 -1.03 35.85
CA GLU A 107 11.66 -1.09 35.38
C GLU A 107 11.46 -0.26 34.13
N SER A 108 12.00 0.95 34.04
CA SER A 108 11.88 1.82 32.85
C SER A 108 12.62 1.26 31.63
N ALA A 109 13.84 0.73 31.84
CA ALA A 109 14.60 0.04 30.79
C ALA A 109 13.93 -1.28 30.38
N ALA A 110 13.33 -2.02 31.30
CA ALA A 110 12.59 -3.23 31.03
C ALA A 110 11.25 -2.95 30.33
N GLU A 111 10.57 -1.84 30.60
CA GLU A 111 9.38 -1.41 29.87
C GLU A 111 9.71 -0.88 28.48
N ALA A 112 10.77 -0.10 28.30
CA ALA A 112 11.27 0.35 27.02
C ALA A 112 11.76 -0.83 26.15
N ALA A 113 12.42 -1.82 26.74
CA ALA A 113 12.85 -3.04 26.06
C ALA A 113 11.69 -4.00 25.74
N LYS A 114 10.62 -3.98 26.52
CA LYS A 114 9.39 -4.77 26.26
C LYS A 114 8.50 -4.14 25.19
N LYS A 115 8.64 -2.86 24.89
CA LYS A 115 7.96 -2.22 23.77
C LYS A 115 8.70 -2.58 22.48
N LYS A 116 8.42 -3.78 21.96
CA LYS A 116 8.82 -4.16 20.59
C LYS A 116 8.62 -2.95 19.68
N PRO A 117 9.63 -2.56 18.87
CA PRO A 117 9.44 -1.49 17.91
C PRO A 117 8.21 -1.81 17.08
N GLU A 118 7.24 -0.91 17.10
CA GLU A 118 6.00 -1.11 16.34
C GLU A 118 6.35 -1.10 14.85
N ILE A 119 6.51 -2.28 14.30
CA ILE A 119 6.80 -2.48 12.89
C ILE A 119 5.49 -2.72 12.16
N LYS A 120 5.12 -1.82 11.27
CA LYS A 120 3.99 -2.00 10.37
C LYS A 120 4.49 -2.28 8.97
N VAL A 121 4.08 -3.40 8.41
CA VAL A 121 4.43 -3.81 7.04
C VAL A 121 3.20 -3.68 6.16
N VAL A 122 3.37 -3.03 5.01
CA VAL A 122 2.35 -2.88 3.97
C VAL A 122 2.88 -3.52 2.70
N SER A 123 2.35 -4.68 2.35
CA SER A 123 2.69 -5.37 1.10
C SER A 123 1.91 -4.78 -0.07
N LEU A 124 2.60 -4.64 -1.20
CA LEU A 124 2.00 -4.24 -2.47
C LEU A 124 1.45 -5.48 -3.18
N PRO A 125 0.35 -5.35 -3.94
CA PRO A 125 -0.20 -6.46 -4.72
C PRO A 125 0.74 -6.89 -5.83
N GLU A 126 0.58 -8.12 -6.31
CA GLU A 126 1.29 -8.64 -7.47
C GLU A 126 1.04 -7.77 -8.72
N GLY A 127 2.06 -7.58 -9.54
CA GLY A 127 1.98 -6.77 -10.76
C GLY A 127 2.06 -5.25 -10.54
N ILE A 128 2.24 -4.80 -9.30
CA ILE A 128 2.51 -3.40 -8.96
C ILE A 128 3.93 -3.29 -8.41
N THR A 129 4.74 -2.41 -8.96
CA THR A 129 6.13 -2.18 -8.56
C THR A 129 6.41 -0.72 -8.24
N LEU A 130 7.36 -0.49 -7.33
CA LEU A 130 7.94 0.83 -7.08
C LEU A 130 9.03 1.06 -8.13
N THR A 131 8.81 1.97 -9.08
CA THR A 131 9.75 2.24 -10.18
C THR A 131 10.77 3.31 -9.83
N GLU A 132 10.30 4.41 -9.25
CA GLU A 132 11.13 5.56 -8.90
C GLU A 132 10.92 5.91 -7.44
N ILE A 133 12.00 6.18 -6.73
CA ILE A 133 11.98 6.63 -5.34
C ILE A 133 12.95 7.79 -5.21
N THR A 134 12.44 8.96 -4.85
CA THR A 134 13.27 10.14 -4.56
C THR A 134 13.07 10.50 -3.09
N VAL A 135 14.13 10.69 -2.34
CA VAL A 135 14.12 11.15 -0.95
C VAL A 135 15.09 12.30 -0.77
N GLY A 136 14.63 13.40 -0.15
CA GLY A 136 15.47 14.56 0.07
C GLY A 136 16.03 15.19 -1.22
N GLY A 137 15.32 15.05 -2.35
CA GLY A 137 15.74 15.54 -3.65
C GLY A 137 16.79 14.67 -4.38
N LYS A 138 17.16 13.52 -3.79
CA LYS A 138 18.04 12.54 -4.45
C LYS A 138 17.21 11.36 -4.93
N GLU A 139 17.36 11.02 -6.20
CA GLU A 139 16.83 9.79 -6.74
C GLU A 139 17.63 8.61 -6.20
N ILE A 140 16.95 7.70 -5.53
CA ILE A 140 17.56 6.49 -4.99
C ILE A 140 17.41 5.41 -6.05
N THR A 141 18.43 5.27 -6.88
CA THR A 141 18.55 4.11 -7.78
C THR A 141 18.80 2.90 -6.90
N ALA A 142 17.82 2.00 -6.82
CA ALA A 142 17.90 0.82 -5.97
C ALA A 142 19.02 -0.12 -6.45
N THR A 143 20.22 0.11 -5.97
CA THR A 143 21.26 -0.90 -5.88
C THR A 143 20.99 -1.72 -4.62
N LYS A 144 21.20 -3.03 -4.66
CA LYS A 144 20.89 -4.00 -3.59
C LYS A 144 21.36 -3.65 -2.17
N GLU A 145 22.15 -2.62 -2.00
CA GLU A 145 22.79 -2.24 -0.73
C GLU A 145 22.16 -1.03 -0.04
N GLU A 146 21.36 -0.21 -0.72
CA GLU A 146 20.74 0.97 -0.12
C GLU A 146 19.20 0.86 -0.11
N LEU A 147 18.66 0.51 1.04
CA LEU A 147 17.21 0.56 1.25
C LEU A 147 16.74 2.02 1.23
N ALA A 148 15.91 2.38 0.28
CA ALA A 148 15.32 3.70 0.23
C ALA A 148 14.52 3.95 1.52
N GLN A 149 14.91 4.98 2.27
CA GLN A 149 14.33 5.30 3.57
C GLN A 149 13.90 6.77 3.60
N MET A 150 12.66 7.02 4.03
CA MET A 150 12.13 8.35 4.29
C MET A 150 11.82 8.52 5.77
N VAL A 151 12.23 9.62 6.37
CA VAL A 151 12.00 9.91 7.80
C VAL A 151 10.93 10.98 7.96
N PHE A 152 10.01 10.75 8.89
CA PHE A 152 9.08 11.72 9.44
C PHE A 152 9.51 12.08 10.85
N TYR A 153 9.56 13.38 11.15
CA TYR A 153 10.00 13.90 12.43
C TYR A 153 8.82 14.20 13.36
N SER A 154 9.12 14.36 14.65
CA SER A 154 8.11 14.60 15.70
C SER A 154 7.35 15.91 15.55
N ASP A 155 7.90 16.90 14.88
CA ASP A 155 7.26 18.17 14.52
C ASP A 155 6.32 18.08 13.32
N GLY A 156 6.21 16.90 12.69
CA GLY A 156 5.38 16.63 11.52
C GLY A 156 6.05 16.95 10.18
N THR A 157 7.30 17.41 10.18
CA THR A 157 8.12 17.56 8.97
C THR A 157 8.60 16.21 8.45
N SER A 158 9.18 16.18 7.27
CA SER A 158 9.77 14.97 6.68
C SER A 158 10.98 15.31 5.84
N GLN A 159 11.74 14.31 5.43
CA GLN A 159 12.80 14.50 4.44
C GLN A 159 12.26 14.88 3.05
N GLY A 160 10.95 14.74 2.85
CA GLY A 160 10.32 14.96 1.55
C GLY A 160 10.73 13.92 0.51
N GLY A 161 9.96 13.84 -0.56
CA GLY A 161 10.30 12.94 -1.66
C GLY A 161 9.10 12.54 -2.50
N GLU A 162 9.37 11.69 -3.46
CA GLU A 162 8.39 11.18 -4.40
C GLU A 162 8.56 9.67 -4.60
N LEU A 163 7.45 9.00 -4.80
CA LEU A 163 7.39 7.57 -5.09
C LEU A 163 6.51 7.38 -6.32
N VAL A 164 6.99 6.62 -7.28
CA VAL A 164 6.21 6.25 -8.46
C VAL A 164 5.92 4.76 -8.41
N LEU A 165 4.64 4.43 -8.42
CA LEU A 165 4.16 3.06 -8.58
C LEU A 165 3.74 2.86 -10.03
N ALA A 166 4.13 1.73 -10.61
CA ALA A 166 3.71 1.34 -11.95
C ALA A 166 3.07 -0.05 -11.94
N ASP A 167 2.18 -0.27 -12.89
CA ASP A 167 1.65 -1.61 -13.18
C ASP A 167 2.33 -2.22 -14.43
N SER A 168 1.98 -3.44 -14.75
CA SER A 168 2.49 -4.17 -15.92
C SER A 168 2.15 -3.53 -17.28
N ARG A 169 1.36 -2.47 -17.31
CA ARG A 169 0.95 -1.70 -18.50
C ARG A 169 1.54 -0.30 -18.54
N ASP A 170 2.55 -0.04 -17.71
CA ASP A 170 3.23 1.25 -17.57
C ASP A 170 2.32 2.43 -17.15
N ARG A 171 1.14 2.15 -16.56
CA ARG A 171 0.36 3.19 -15.89
C ARG A 171 1.02 3.52 -14.58
N LYS A 172 1.08 4.81 -14.25
CA LYS A 172 1.85 5.30 -13.12
C LYS A 172 0.99 6.13 -12.16
N PHE A 173 1.24 5.96 -10.87
CA PHE A 173 0.75 6.83 -9.82
C PHE A 173 1.93 7.40 -9.04
N ARG A 174 1.92 8.70 -8.83
CA ARG A 174 2.91 9.41 -8.05
C ARG A 174 2.36 9.72 -6.66
N VAL A 175 3.13 9.38 -5.65
CA VAL A 175 2.89 9.76 -4.25
C VAL A 175 3.99 10.73 -3.85
N ARG A 176 3.62 11.97 -3.56
CA ARG A 176 4.56 13.02 -3.15
C ARG A 176 4.41 13.32 -1.66
N VAL A 177 5.53 13.51 -0.99
CA VAL A 177 5.62 13.95 0.40
C VAL A 177 6.32 15.29 0.45
N ALA A 178 5.65 16.30 0.99
CA ALA A 178 6.21 17.64 1.11
C ALA A 178 7.23 17.70 2.26
N PHE A 179 8.40 18.28 2.00
CA PHE A 179 9.52 18.39 2.93
C PHE A 179 9.14 19.08 4.26
N LEU A 180 8.63 20.30 4.21
CA LEU A 180 8.37 21.10 5.42
C LEU A 180 7.10 20.69 6.17
N THR A 181 6.11 20.12 5.51
CA THR A 181 4.81 19.84 6.09
C THR A 181 4.53 18.35 6.28
N GLY A 182 5.32 17.47 5.67
CA GLY A 182 5.08 16.04 5.64
C GLY A 182 3.73 15.65 5.01
N VAL A 183 3.06 16.58 4.29
CA VAL A 183 1.78 16.33 3.64
C VAL A 183 1.97 15.37 2.49
N VAL A 184 1.11 14.35 2.44
CA VAL A 184 1.13 13.31 1.41
C VAL A 184 0.05 13.57 0.39
N THR A 185 0.43 13.80 -0.86
CA THR A 185 -0.44 13.95 -2.04
C THR A 185 -0.34 12.74 -2.95
N LEU A 186 -1.40 12.46 -3.69
CA LEU A 186 -1.50 11.36 -4.65
C LEU A 186 -1.94 11.93 -5.99
N GLU A 187 -1.17 11.70 -7.03
CA GLU A 187 -1.42 12.16 -8.38
C GLU A 187 -1.40 10.98 -9.36
N GLU A 188 -2.37 10.94 -10.27
CA GLU A 188 -2.37 10.01 -11.39
C GLU A 188 -1.51 10.61 -12.49
N GLN A 189 -0.53 9.87 -12.98
CA GLN A 189 0.33 10.31 -14.06
C GLN A 189 -0.24 9.76 -15.36
N GLU A 190 -0.81 10.64 -16.17
CA GLU A 190 -1.20 10.28 -17.54
C GLU A 190 0.06 9.99 -18.36
N SER A 191 0.00 8.87 -19.12
CA SER A 191 1.07 8.45 -20.03
C SER A 191 1.05 9.26 -21.31
#